data_e348cb3e0b2c9945c16419c3aa84111d
#
_entry.id   e348cb3e0b2c9945c16419c3aa84111d
#
_cell.length_a   1.000
_cell.length_b   1.000
_cell.length_c   1.000
_cell.angle_alpha   90.00
_cell.angle_beta   90.00
_cell.angle_gamma   90.00
#
_symmetry.space_group_name_H-M   'P 1'
#
loop_
_entity.id
_entity.type
_entity.pdbx_description
1 polymer ?
#
loop_
_entity_poly.entity_id
_entity_poly.type
_entity_poly.pdbx_seq_one_letter_code
_entity_poly.pdbx_strand_id
1 'polypeptide(L)'
;MGDMDMDSNEIGFDTGSATDGGVDPFGSPSADSGARAGRTGIRTGKSGNTADSIDMPEELSYSEDHVWVDTSVSPAVLGITAYAADKMGSLVYIDFPAEGDHVRAGDEALEVESAKAISPVPVPVDGTVRYINNAADEDPEIVNNDPYGEGWLIKIELDDNEPELLDSEQYAKIVKKQ
;
A
#
# COMPACT_ATOMS: atom_id res chain seq x y z
N MET A 1 65.24 6.84 -3.22
CA MET A 1 65.93 5.54 -3.07
C MET A 1 65.04 4.63 -2.23
N GLY A 2 64.58 3.59 -2.82
CA GLY A 2 63.75 2.60 -2.14
C GLY A 2 62.57 2.18 -2.99
N ASP A 3 62.78 1.10 -3.56
CA ASP A 3 62.12 0.44 -4.67
C ASP A 3 60.71 -0.05 -4.33
N MET A 4 59.88 0.00 -5.36
CA MET A 4 58.55 -0.57 -5.44
C MET A 4 58.66 -2.00 -5.87
N ASP A 5 58.13 -2.92 -5.08
CA ASP A 5 57.83 -4.25 -5.55
C ASP A 5 56.35 -4.42 -5.81
N MET A 6 56.03 -4.58 -7.06
CA MET A 6 54.75 -5.06 -7.57
C MET A 6 54.71 -6.58 -7.49
N ASP A 7 53.81 -7.10 -6.65
CA ASP A 7 53.46 -8.49 -6.77
C ASP A 7 52.14 -8.62 -7.51
N SER A 8 52.28 -9.09 -8.74
CA SER A 8 51.19 -9.55 -9.59
C SER A 8 50.84 -10.98 -9.17
N ASN A 9 49.66 -11.14 -8.60
CA ASN A 9 49.13 -12.48 -8.36
C ASN A 9 48.09 -12.78 -9.43
N GLU A 10 48.54 -13.45 -10.46
CA GLU A 10 47.69 -14.13 -11.44
C GLU A 10 47.03 -15.34 -10.78
N ILE A 11 45.73 -15.37 -10.71
CA ILE A 11 45.02 -16.60 -10.38
C ILE A 11 44.33 -17.11 -11.63
N GLY A 12 44.80 -18.32 -11.97
CA GLY A 12 44.47 -19.02 -13.19
C GLY A 12 42.99 -19.40 -13.31
N PHE A 13 42.57 -19.33 -14.54
CA PHE A 13 41.36 -19.94 -15.03
C PHE A 13 41.49 -21.46 -14.97
N ASP A 14 40.66 -22.10 -14.20
CA ASP A 14 40.44 -23.53 -14.30
C ASP A 14 39.18 -23.77 -15.11
N THR A 15 39.39 -24.25 -16.32
CA THR A 15 38.36 -24.75 -17.22
C THR A 15 38.13 -26.23 -16.93
N GLY A 16 37.20 -26.50 -16.06
CA GLY A 16 36.71 -27.86 -15.81
C GLY A 16 35.46 -28.15 -16.60
N SER A 17 35.64 -28.80 -17.72
CA SER A 17 34.61 -29.49 -18.49
C SER A 17 34.07 -30.67 -17.71
N ALA A 18 32.76 -30.75 -17.50
CA ALA A 18 32.09 -31.99 -17.15
C ALA A 18 30.68 -32.03 -17.74
N THR A 19 30.57 -32.71 -18.74
CA THR A 19 29.59 -33.63 -19.34
C THR A 19 28.32 -33.88 -18.52
N ASP A 20 27.22 -33.62 -19.21
CA ASP A 20 26.14 -34.56 -19.54
C ASP A 20 25.46 -35.32 -18.41
N GLY A 21 24.18 -35.14 -18.32
CA GLY A 21 23.27 -35.90 -17.52
C GLY A 21 21.86 -35.34 -17.60
N GLY A 22 21.26 -35.42 -18.77
CA GLY A 22 19.85 -35.12 -18.94
C GLY A 22 18.98 -36.11 -18.19
N VAL A 23 18.13 -35.59 -17.36
CA VAL A 23 16.94 -36.29 -16.89
C VAL A 23 15.78 -35.31 -16.91
N ASP A 24 14.96 -35.45 -17.89
CA ASP A 24 13.65 -34.84 -17.94
C ASP A 24 12.74 -35.49 -16.92
N PRO A 25 12.23 -34.76 -15.92
CA PRO A 25 11.12 -35.25 -15.14
C PRO A 25 9.80 -34.71 -15.68
N PHE A 26 9.44 -35.10 -16.91
CA PHE A 26 8.04 -35.10 -17.31
C PHE A 26 7.39 -36.38 -16.78
N GLY A 27 7.00 -36.34 -15.55
CA GLY A 27 6.07 -37.28 -14.97
C GLY A 27 4.71 -36.64 -14.85
N SER A 28 3.90 -36.77 -15.86
CA SER A 28 2.46 -36.56 -15.75
C SER A 28 1.85 -37.69 -14.94
N PRO A 29 1.13 -37.44 -13.87
CA PRO A 29 0.17 -38.41 -13.39
C PRO A 29 -1.20 -38.12 -14.00
N SER A 30 -1.68 -39.14 -14.62
CA SER A 30 -3.00 -39.33 -15.14
C SER A 30 -4.11 -39.04 -14.13
N ALA A 31 -5.20 -38.59 -14.65
CA ALA A 31 -6.49 -38.45 -14.03
C ALA A 31 -6.87 -39.63 -13.13
N ASP A 32 -7.31 -39.32 -11.95
CA ASP A 32 -8.30 -40.16 -11.26
C ASP A 32 -9.45 -39.29 -10.76
N SER A 33 -10.58 -39.64 -11.27
CA SER A 33 -11.89 -39.12 -11.00
C SER A 33 -12.35 -39.53 -9.59
N GLY A 34 -12.53 -38.56 -8.74
CA GLY A 34 -13.13 -38.76 -7.42
C GLY A 34 -13.99 -37.60 -7.04
N ALA A 35 -15.24 -37.64 -7.47
CA ALA A 35 -16.26 -36.71 -7.04
C ALA A 35 -16.48 -36.79 -5.55
N ARG A 36 -16.33 -35.66 -4.83
CA ARG A 36 -17.14 -35.34 -3.68
C ARG A 36 -17.32 -33.86 -3.53
N ALA A 37 -18.58 -33.47 -3.65
CA ALA A 37 -19.09 -32.15 -3.36
C ALA A 37 -18.78 -31.73 -1.92
N GLY A 38 -17.90 -30.73 -1.80
CA GLY A 38 -17.77 -29.92 -0.62
C GLY A 38 -18.27 -28.53 -1.00
N ARG A 39 -19.47 -28.22 -0.59
CA ARG A 39 -20.02 -26.86 -0.67
C ARG A 39 -19.19 -25.94 0.18
N THR A 40 -18.23 -25.30 -0.41
CA THR A 40 -17.71 -24.06 0.14
C THR A 40 -18.50 -22.96 -0.53
N GLY A 41 -19.46 -22.43 0.22
CA GLY A 41 -20.24 -21.31 -0.22
C GLY A 41 -19.33 -20.14 -0.48
N ILE A 42 -19.12 -19.85 -1.75
CA ILE A 42 -18.74 -18.54 -2.21
C ILE A 42 -19.91 -17.66 -1.80
N ARG A 43 -19.78 -16.97 -0.68
CA ARG A 43 -20.62 -15.83 -0.43
C ARG A 43 -20.22 -14.77 -1.45
N THR A 44 -20.80 -14.85 -2.60
CA THR A 44 -21.00 -13.69 -3.44
C THR A 44 -21.85 -12.75 -2.61
N GLY A 45 -21.18 -11.84 -1.90
CA GLY A 45 -21.82 -10.70 -1.28
C GLY A 45 -22.52 -9.96 -2.39
N LYS A 46 -23.83 -10.17 -2.44
CA LYS A 46 -24.74 -9.48 -3.32
C LYS A 46 -24.54 -8.00 -3.02
N SER A 47 -23.96 -7.30 -3.97
CA SER A 47 -24.01 -5.85 -4.05
C SER A 47 -25.47 -5.43 -3.91
N GLY A 48 -25.85 -5.10 -2.71
CA GLY A 48 -27.09 -4.41 -2.42
C GLY A 48 -26.83 -2.96 -2.81
N ASN A 49 -27.39 -2.59 -3.94
CA ASN A 49 -27.46 -1.23 -4.39
C ASN A 49 -28.29 -0.42 -3.39
N THR A 50 -27.62 0.20 -2.44
CA THR A 50 -28.15 1.34 -1.71
C THR A 50 -27.04 2.38 -1.65
N ALA A 51 -27.34 3.55 -2.18
CA ALA A 51 -26.48 4.72 -2.28
C ALA A 51 -26.02 5.30 -0.91
N ASP A 52 -26.03 4.49 0.15
CA ASP A 52 -25.81 4.90 1.52
C ASP A 52 -24.73 4.11 2.27
N SER A 53 -24.08 3.12 1.67
CA SER A 53 -22.98 2.44 2.35
C SER A 53 -21.65 2.79 1.71
N ILE A 54 -21.10 3.91 2.15
CA ILE A 54 -19.69 4.23 1.92
C ILE A 54 -18.89 3.16 2.65
N ASP A 55 -17.96 2.55 1.93
CA ASP A 55 -17.08 1.53 2.50
C ASP A 55 -16.16 2.16 3.54
N MET A 56 -16.27 1.69 4.78
CA MET A 56 -15.50 2.17 5.94
C MET A 56 -15.11 0.95 6.81
N PRO A 57 -13.96 0.34 6.56
CA PRO A 57 -13.47 -0.78 7.37
C PRO A 57 -13.46 -0.44 8.87
N GLU A 58 -14.04 -1.31 9.70
CA GLU A 58 -14.16 -1.09 11.14
C GLU A 58 -12.81 -1.23 11.88
N GLU A 59 -11.87 -1.92 11.28
CA GLU A 59 -10.52 -2.13 11.81
C GLU A 59 -9.58 -0.94 11.63
N LEU A 60 -9.98 0.05 10.83
CA LEU A 60 -9.20 1.25 10.58
C LEU A 60 -9.65 2.40 11.47
N SER A 61 -8.75 3.35 11.65
CA SER A 61 -9.04 4.65 12.27
C SER A 61 -9.12 5.73 11.20
N TYR A 62 -9.78 6.84 11.51
CA TYR A 62 -10.09 7.88 10.53
C TYR A 62 -9.81 9.27 11.08
N SER A 63 -9.55 10.22 10.18
CA SER A 63 -9.53 11.65 10.51
C SER A 63 -10.77 12.37 9.95
N GLU A 64 -11.01 13.57 10.44
CA GLU A 64 -12.06 14.45 9.90
C GLU A 64 -11.79 14.89 8.46
N ASP A 65 -10.52 14.85 8.04
CA ASP A 65 -10.05 15.19 6.70
C ASP A 65 -10.09 14.03 5.71
N HIS A 66 -10.82 12.97 6.05
CA HIS A 66 -11.01 11.79 5.19
C HIS A 66 -9.74 10.98 4.92
N VAL A 67 -8.84 10.93 5.88
CA VAL A 67 -7.66 10.06 5.87
C VAL A 67 -7.93 8.86 6.77
N TRP A 68 -7.60 7.67 6.30
CA TRP A 68 -7.63 6.47 7.13
C TRP A 68 -6.22 6.10 7.60
N VAL A 69 -6.13 5.50 8.75
CA VAL A 69 -4.88 5.07 9.37
C VAL A 69 -5.04 3.65 9.92
N ASP A 70 -4.13 2.77 9.54
CA ASP A 70 -3.98 1.46 10.15
C ASP A 70 -2.82 1.50 11.16
N THR A 71 -3.18 1.60 12.44
CA THR A 71 -2.22 1.60 13.55
C THR A 71 -1.94 0.19 14.10
N SER A 72 -2.57 -0.83 13.56
CA SER A 72 -2.35 -2.23 13.95
C SER A 72 -1.01 -2.78 13.47
N VAL A 73 -0.40 -2.11 12.51
CA VAL A 73 0.89 -2.44 11.91
C VAL A 73 1.91 -1.33 12.18
N SER A 74 3.19 -1.70 12.16
CA SER A 74 4.29 -0.74 12.31
C SER A 74 5.31 -0.95 11.19
N PRO A 75 5.63 0.08 10.40
CA PRO A 75 5.06 1.43 10.42
C PRO A 75 3.56 1.47 10.08
N ALA A 76 2.83 2.43 10.64
CA ALA A 76 1.41 2.62 10.37
C ALA A 76 1.17 3.00 8.91
N VAL A 77 0.08 2.51 8.33
CA VAL A 77 -0.27 2.76 6.93
C VAL A 77 -1.38 3.81 6.85
N LEU A 78 -1.24 4.74 5.94
CA LEU A 78 -2.19 5.83 5.72
C LEU A 78 -2.63 5.90 4.27
N GLY A 79 -3.86 6.32 4.07
CA GLY A 79 -4.43 6.62 2.76
C GLY A 79 -5.68 7.49 2.87
N ILE A 80 -6.26 7.84 1.73
CA ILE A 80 -7.54 8.55 1.69
C ILE A 80 -8.69 7.55 1.68
N THR A 81 -9.81 7.94 2.28
CA THR A 81 -11.00 7.07 2.34
C THR A 81 -11.66 6.94 0.96
N ALA A 82 -12.47 5.89 0.79
CA ALA A 82 -13.28 5.71 -0.42
C ALA A 82 -14.18 6.93 -0.68
N TYR A 83 -14.69 7.55 0.38
CA TYR A 83 -15.47 8.77 0.29
C TYR A 83 -14.68 9.92 -0.34
N ALA A 84 -13.44 10.15 0.13
CA ALA A 84 -12.57 11.18 -0.43
C ALA A 84 -12.21 10.88 -1.89
N ALA A 85 -11.83 9.66 -2.20
CA ALA A 85 -11.50 9.24 -3.56
C ALA A 85 -12.67 9.42 -4.53
N ASP A 86 -13.88 9.09 -4.11
CA ASP A 86 -15.09 9.27 -4.92
C ASP A 86 -15.40 10.76 -5.16
N LYS A 87 -15.26 11.59 -4.14
CA LYS A 87 -15.46 13.04 -4.23
C LYS A 87 -14.46 13.73 -5.16
N MET A 88 -13.21 13.28 -5.15
CA MET A 88 -12.15 13.85 -6.00
C MET A 88 -12.30 13.40 -7.46
N GLY A 89 -12.85 12.22 -7.69
CA GLY A 89 -12.86 11.57 -9.00
C GLY A 89 -11.52 10.96 -9.35
N SER A 90 -11.27 10.67 -10.63
CA SER A 90 -10.04 10.03 -11.07
C SER A 90 -8.81 10.85 -10.72
N LEU A 91 -7.91 10.29 -9.94
CA LEU A 91 -6.64 10.90 -9.59
C LEU A 91 -5.66 10.79 -10.76
N VAL A 92 -4.92 11.85 -11.00
CA VAL A 92 -3.95 11.95 -12.11
C VAL A 92 -2.53 12.15 -11.63
N TYR A 93 -2.34 12.68 -10.42
CA TYR A 93 -1.03 12.90 -9.82
C TYR A 93 -1.12 12.92 -8.30
N ILE A 94 -0.05 12.47 -7.65
CA ILE A 94 0.10 12.52 -6.20
C ILE A 94 1.49 13.08 -5.89
N ASP A 95 1.55 14.14 -5.09
CA ASP A 95 2.79 14.66 -4.56
C ASP A 95 3.04 14.05 -3.19
N PHE A 96 4.11 13.28 -3.08
CA PHE A 96 4.48 12.56 -1.87
C PHE A 96 5.55 13.31 -1.08
N PRO A 97 5.53 13.24 0.26
CA PRO A 97 6.66 13.70 1.06
C PRO A 97 7.89 12.81 0.83
N ALA A 98 9.05 13.30 1.20
CA ALA A 98 10.26 12.52 1.12
C ALA A 98 10.30 11.45 2.24
N GLU A 99 10.81 10.27 1.91
CA GLU A 99 11.12 9.27 2.92
C GLU A 99 12.17 9.83 3.92
N GLY A 100 11.89 9.70 5.20
CA GLY A 100 12.67 10.28 6.27
C GLY A 100 12.16 11.63 6.79
N ASP A 101 11.20 12.26 6.13
CA ASP A 101 10.60 13.48 6.61
C ASP A 101 9.78 13.22 7.88
N HIS A 102 9.95 14.11 8.86
CA HIS A 102 9.13 14.12 10.05
C HIS A 102 7.90 15.02 9.82
N VAL A 103 6.75 14.47 10.07
CA VAL A 103 5.45 15.14 9.92
C VAL A 103 4.72 15.20 11.25
N ARG A 104 3.84 16.18 11.37
CA ARG A 104 2.97 16.36 12.54
C ARG A 104 1.51 16.27 12.13
N ALA A 105 0.69 15.92 13.09
CA ALA A 105 -0.75 15.93 12.88
C ALA A 105 -1.23 17.31 12.41
N GLY A 106 -1.91 17.32 11.27
CA GLY A 106 -2.39 18.54 10.60
C GLY A 106 -1.45 19.09 9.52
N ASP A 107 -0.23 18.54 9.36
CA ASP A 107 0.65 18.92 8.26
C ASP A 107 0.08 18.43 6.92
N GLU A 108 -0.01 19.31 5.95
CA GLU A 108 -0.39 19.00 4.57
C GLU A 108 0.83 18.39 3.84
N ALA A 109 1.17 17.15 4.24
CA ALA A 109 2.39 16.50 3.75
C ALA A 109 2.23 15.85 2.38
N LEU A 110 1.00 15.62 1.95
CA LEU A 110 0.68 15.09 0.62
C LEU A 110 -0.28 16.04 -0.11
N GLU A 111 -0.23 15.97 -1.43
CA GLU A 111 -1.19 16.63 -2.31
C GLU A 111 -1.67 15.64 -3.37
N VAL A 112 -2.96 15.57 -3.59
CA VAL A 112 -3.55 14.75 -4.64
C VAL A 112 -4.20 15.63 -5.70
N GLU A 113 -3.90 15.34 -6.95
CA GLU A 113 -4.48 16.05 -8.10
C GLU A 113 -5.42 15.12 -8.85
N SER A 114 -6.61 15.63 -9.10
CA SER A 114 -7.58 15.00 -9.98
C SER A 114 -7.81 15.86 -11.22
N ALA A 115 -8.60 15.36 -12.16
CA ALA A 115 -9.00 16.13 -13.34
C ALA A 115 -9.80 17.43 -12.98
N LYS A 116 -10.33 17.52 -11.75
CA LYS A 116 -11.19 18.63 -11.30
C LYS A 116 -10.47 19.62 -10.40
N ALA A 117 -9.58 19.16 -9.53
CA ALA A 117 -8.99 19.96 -8.46
C ALA A 117 -7.71 19.35 -7.92
N ILE A 118 -6.95 20.19 -7.25
CA ILE A 118 -5.81 19.82 -6.40
C ILE A 118 -6.27 19.92 -4.95
N SER A 119 -6.00 18.88 -4.17
CA SER A 119 -6.43 18.82 -2.78
C SER A 119 -5.27 18.40 -1.87
N PRO A 120 -4.93 19.22 -0.87
CA PRO A 120 -3.98 18.79 0.14
C PRO A 120 -4.57 17.68 0.98
N VAL A 121 -3.73 16.76 1.44
CA VAL A 121 -4.09 15.66 2.33
C VAL A 121 -3.31 15.85 3.63
N PRO A 122 -3.96 16.34 4.68
CA PRO A 122 -3.30 16.49 5.97
C PRO A 122 -3.08 15.13 6.63
N VAL A 123 -1.89 14.96 7.17
CA VAL A 123 -1.53 13.76 7.93
C VAL A 123 -2.09 13.88 9.34
N PRO A 124 -2.86 12.91 9.86
CA PRO A 124 -3.52 13.05 11.15
C PRO A 124 -2.68 12.56 12.33
N VAL A 125 -1.42 12.23 12.12
CA VAL A 125 -0.53 11.62 13.11
C VAL A 125 0.85 12.27 13.09
N ASP A 126 1.54 12.22 14.23
CA ASP A 126 2.94 12.61 14.32
C ASP A 126 3.84 11.40 14.03
N GLY A 127 4.89 11.61 13.27
CA GLY A 127 5.84 10.54 12.99
C GLY A 127 6.77 10.84 11.82
N THR A 128 7.54 9.82 11.45
CA THR A 128 8.51 9.88 10.35
C THR A 128 8.05 9.04 9.18
N VAL A 129 7.98 9.63 8.00
CA VAL A 129 7.66 8.93 6.76
C VAL A 129 8.73 7.88 6.47
N ARG A 130 8.34 6.61 6.39
CA ARG A 130 9.25 5.50 6.10
C ARG A 130 9.18 5.03 4.68
N TYR A 131 7.98 4.99 4.12
CA TYR A 131 7.75 4.52 2.76
C TYR A 131 6.66 5.34 2.08
N ILE A 132 6.81 5.55 0.79
CA ILE A 132 5.76 6.04 -0.11
C ILE A 132 5.28 4.89 -0.99
N ASN A 133 4.07 4.97 -1.50
CA ASN A 133 3.52 3.96 -2.40
C ASN A 133 3.94 4.25 -3.85
N ASN A 134 5.02 3.64 -4.30
CA ASN A 134 5.51 3.81 -5.66
C ASN A 134 4.50 3.36 -6.73
N ALA A 135 3.65 2.38 -6.42
CA ALA A 135 2.61 1.94 -7.35
C ALA A 135 1.56 3.03 -7.57
N ALA A 136 1.19 3.77 -6.52
CA ALA A 136 0.27 4.91 -6.62
C ALA A 136 0.94 6.15 -7.24
N ASP A 137 2.26 6.30 -7.11
CA ASP A 137 3.03 7.33 -7.80
C ASP A 137 3.05 7.09 -9.33
N GLU A 138 3.21 5.84 -9.75
CA GLU A 138 3.17 5.44 -11.16
C GLU A 138 1.75 5.43 -11.74
N ASP A 139 0.77 5.00 -10.96
CA ASP A 139 -0.64 4.90 -11.36
C ASP A 139 -1.56 5.38 -10.23
N PRO A 140 -1.87 6.67 -10.17
CA PRO A 140 -2.75 7.24 -9.15
C PRO A 140 -4.17 6.65 -9.12
N GLU A 141 -4.66 6.06 -10.20
CA GLU A 141 -5.98 5.43 -10.25
C GLU A 141 -6.10 4.22 -9.32
N ILE A 142 -4.99 3.63 -8.88
CA ILE A 142 -4.98 2.57 -7.87
C ILE A 142 -5.70 3.03 -6.59
N VAL A 143 -5.53 4.30 -6.21
CA VAL A 143 -6.19 4.88 -5.04
C VAL A 143 -7.71 4.95 -5.21
N ASN A 144 -8.19 5.22 -6.41
CA ASN A 144 -9.62 5.19 -6.70
C ASN A 144 -10.19 3.76 -6.70
N ASN A 145 -9.42 2.82 -7.21
CA ASN A 145 -9.87 1.43 -7.38
C ASN A 145 -9.85 0.64 -6.07
N ASP A 146 -8.86 0.86 -5.23
CA ASP A 146 -8.68 0.13 -3.97
C ASP A 146 -8.08 1.03 -2.88
N PRO A 147 -8.84 2.00 -2.37
CA PRO A 147 -8.33 3.02 -1.45
C PRO A 147 -7.84 2.46 -0.10
N TYR A 148 -8.33 1.30 0.32
CA TYR A 148 -7.95 0.67 1.59
C TYR A 148 -6.95 -0.48 1.45
N GLY A 149 -6.67 -0.92 0.24
CA GLY A 149 -5.71 -1.97 -0.07
C GLY A 149 -4.49 -1.42 -0.79
N GLU A 150 -4.37 -1.70 -2.08
CA GLU A 150 -3.21 -1.30 -2.89
C GLU A 150 -3.06 0.22 -3.05
N GLY A 151 -4.13 0.98 -2.81
CA GLY A 151 -4.17 2.44 -2.88
C GLY A 151 -3.71 3.16 -1.60
N TRP A 152 -2.99 2.52 -0.70
CA TRP A 152 -2.37 3.21 0.42
C TRP A 152 -1.41 4.30 -0.09
N LEU A 153 -1.19 5.35 0.68
CA LEU A 153 -0.34 6.47 0.25
C LEU A 153 1.05 6.42 0.87
N ILE A 154 1.15 6.45 2.18
CA ILE A 154 2.42 6.47 2.91
C ILE A 154 2.39 5.54 4.11
N LYS A 155 3.58 5.16 4.57
CA LYS A 155 3.78 4.47 5.84
C LYS A 155 4.60 5.33 6.76
N ILE A 156 4.10 5.54 7.97
CA ILE A 156 4.68 6.41 8.99
C ILE A 156 5.07 5.60 10.21
N GLU A 157 6.29 5.77 10.68
CA GLU A 157 6.67 5.35 12.01
C GLU A 157 6.16 6.41 12.99
N LEU A 158 5.15 6.02 13.79
CA LEU A 158 4.49 6.91 14.72
C LEU A 158 5.44 7.31 15.86
N ASP A 159 5.32 8.55 16.29
CA ASP A 159 5.92 8.99 17.54
C ASP A 159 5.17 8.37 18.74
N ASP A 160 5.72 8.50 19.94
CA ASP A 160 5.14 7.92 21.16
C ASP A 160 3.80 8.57 21.59
N ASN A 161 3.27 9.45 20.79
CA ASN A 161 1.98 10.11 21.04
C ASN A 161 0.83 9.24 20.55
N GLU A 162 -0.22 9.13 21.34
CA GLU A 162 -1.47 8.53 20.85
C GLU A 162 -2.19 9.53 19.93
N PRO A 163 -2.39 9.18 18.65
CA PRO A 163 -3.09 10.07 17.72
C PRO A 163 -4.58 10.16 18.09
N GLU A 164 -5.14 11.35 17.97
CA GLU A 164 -6.59 11.57 18.09
C GLU A 164 -7.28 11.16 16.78
N LEU A 165 -7.71 9.92 16.72
CA LEU A 165 -8.37 9.35 15.55
C LEU A 165 -9.82 8.94 15.88
N LEU A 166 -10.63 8.89 14.86
CA LEU A 166 -12.02 8.48 14.91
C LEU A 166 -12.17 7.01 14.59
N ASP A 167 -13.13 6.35 15.20
CA ASP A 167 -13.58 5.04 14.74
C ASP A 167 -14.51 5.17 13.50
N SER A 168 -14.84 4.04 12.88
CA SER A 168 -15.69 4.01 11.69
C SER A 168 -17.08 4.60 11.92
N GLU A 169 -17.66 4.43 13.12
CA GLU A 169 -18.98 4.98 13.45
C GLU A 169 -18.94 6.49 13.62
N GLN A 170 -17.91 7.02 14.25
CA GLN A 170 -17.69 8.46 14.42
C GLN A 170 -17.46 9.12 13.08
N TYR A 171 -16.61 8.52 12.23
CA TYR A 171 -16.36 9.00 10.89
C TYR A 171 -17.61 8.96 9.99
N ALA A 172 -18.42 7.90 10.08
CA ALA A 172 -19.69 7.80 9.35
C ALA A 172 -20.65 8.94 9.68
N LYS A 173 -20.64 9.45 10.91
CA LYS A 173 -21.47 10.61 11.30
C LYS A 173 -21.00 11.91 10.64
N ILE A 174 -19.69 12.04 10.40
CA ILE A 174 -19.12 13.19 9.70
C ILE A 174 -19.53 13.17 8.24
N VAL A 175 -19.33 12.04 7.57
CA VAL A 175 -19.66 11.86 6.15
C VAL A 175 -21.16 12.11 5.88
N LYS A 176 -22.05 11.67 6.77
CA LYS A 176 -23.48 11.89 6.63
C LYS A 176 -23.94 13.34 6.79
N LYS A 177 -23.09 14.21 7.35
CA LYS A 177 -23.40 15.63 7.54
C LYS A 177 -22.92 16.51 6.39
N GLN A 178 -22.11 15.96 5.51
CA GLN A 178 -21.56 16.67 4.35
C GLN A 178 -22.37 16.37 3.09
#